data_9b923adb67005acdc0b47fffc2b83438
#
_entry.id   9b923adb67005acdc0b47fffc2b83438
#
_cell.length_a   1.000
_cell.length_b   1.000
_cell.length_c   1.000
_cell.angle_alpha   90.00
_cell.angle_beta   90.00
_cell.angle_gamma   90.00
#
_symmetry.space_group_name_H-M   'P 1'
#
loop_
_entity.id
_entity.type
_entity.pdbx_description
1 polymer ?
#
loop_
_entity_poly.entity_id
_entity_poly.type
_entity_poly.pdbx_seq_one_letter_code
_entity_poly.pdbx_strand_id
1 'polypeptide(L)'
;VTLSKKPAFISQNAIMRLDEEVKVSDKDTNTIVTFLKPLETNDTYYFQTLKIDVLKEEIIKHFLSLFCDNRTNLPHIEFSCYINQIEEDRLGIQIEDIPEPNKEETFSILYSQLDENNKIVHSTNSEVFTLKAFVQPEANLKENAIYLVSKGERASSIKLDNLASKDSIAGKRYLFLLSSTYIDNKDRDDRGNIQLITSKDFRAQEEGTLFPEETILLEDIQEETNKTIGNLYKEIEETTFDTRKNLDDLQKMFLLNPNTVATLRNKIKNTDTDEEILKKIYQSDAEIKAKEDAQIKQQLIDIQSLLPTDPNYHQLLKEKVNDFVMTIPLQNRTALSQYIAHRKLVL
;
A
#
# COMPACT_ATOMS: atom_id res chain seq x y z
N VAL A 1 31.39 -14.64 0.92
CA VAL A 1 30.61 -15.08 -0.26
C VAL A 1 30.70 -14.01 -1.33
N THR A 2 31.19 -14.37 -2.52
CA THR A 2 31.32 -13.42 -3.62
C THR A 2 30.17 -13.62 -4.60
N LEU A 3 29.27 -12.64 -4.72
CA LEU A 3 28.23 -12.62 -5.72
C LEU A 3 28.81 -12.11 -7.05
N SER A 4 28.73 -12.91 -8.11
CA SER A 4 29.22 -12.50 -9.43
C SER A 4 28.28 -12.97 -10.55
N LYS A 5 28.16 -12.15 -11.61
CA LYS A 5 27.39 -12.48 -12.83
C LYS A 5 28.15 -13.42 -13.76
N LYS A 6 28.94 -14.35 -13.23
CA LYS A 6 29.64 -15.35 -14.07
C LYS A 6 28.61 -16.33 -14.67
N PRO A 7 28.82 -16.78 -15.91
CA PRO A 7 27.92 -17.77 -16.55
C PRO A 7 27.69 -19.02 -15.72
N ALA A 8 28.70 -19.48 -14.97
CA ALA A 8 28.60 -20.61 -14.07
C ALA A 8 27.63 -20.37 -12.90
N PHE A 9 27.52 -19.15 -12.42
CA PHE A 9 26.58 -18.77 -11.35
C PHE A 9 25.13 -18.78 -11.85
N ILE A 10 24.92 -18.25 -13.07
CA ILE A 10 23.58 -18.23 -13.70
C ILE A 10 23.14 -19.65 -14.07
N SER A 11 24.05 -20.50 -14.57
CA SER A 11 23.75 -21.87 -14.97
C SER A 11 23.44 -22.79 -13.79
N GLN A 12 23.80 -22.40 -12.56
CA GLN A 12 23.53 -23.13 -11.31
C GLN A 12 22.32 -22.55 -10.54
N ASN A 13 21.38 -21.91 -11.19
CA ASN A 13 20.19 -21.28 -10.60
C ASN A 13 20.52 -20.31 -9.45
N ALA A 14 21.57 -19.53 -9.62
CA ALA A 14 22.03 -18.55 -8.64
C ALA A 14 22.41 -19.14 -7.26
N ILE A 15 22.77 -20.42 -7.19
CA ILE A 15 23.28 -21.03 -5.94
C ILE A 15 24.67 -20.47 -5.66
N MET A 16 24.84 -19.85 -4.50
CA MET A 16 26.15 -19.36 -4.04
C MET A 16 27.09 -20.50 -3.76
N ARG A 17 28.27 -20.48 -4.38
CA ARG A 17 29.33 -21.44 -4.11
C ARG A 17 30.22 -20.88 -3.01
N LEU A 18 30.50 -21.68 -2.00
CA LEU A 18 31.50 -21.36 -1.02
C LEU A 18 32.88 -21.56 -1.68
N ASP A 19 33.62 -20.48 -1.89
CA ASP A 19 34.93 -20.54 -2.56
C ASP A 19 36.06 -20.93 -1.58
N GLU A 20 35.91 -20.61 -0.28
CA GLU A 20 36.84 -20.97 0.80
C GLU A 20 36.10 -21.20 2.12
N GLU A 21 36.42 -22.30 2.82
CA GLU A 21 36.07 -22.48 4.22
C GLU A 21 37.19 -21.95 5.10
N VAL A 22 36.93 -20.84 5.79
CA VAL A 22 37.85 -20.33 6.81
C VAL A 22 37.35 -20.82 8.16
N LYS A 23 38.16 -21.59 8.89
CA LYS A 23 37.88 -21.96 10.28
C LYS A 23 38.04 -20.69 11.13
N VAL A 24 36.96 -20.16 11.60
CA VAL A 24 36.92 -19.02 12.53
C VAL A 24 36.88 -19.57 13.96
N SER A 25 37.54 -18.92 14.91
CA SER A 25 37.38 -19.27 16.33
C SER A 25 35.97 -18.85 16.78
N ASP A 26 35.36 -19.61 17.70
CA ASP A 26 34.00 -19.37 18.23
C ASP A 26 33.80 -17.97 18.87
N LYS A 27 34.86 -17.16 18.94
CA LYS A 27 34.85 -15.80 19.53
C LYS A 27 34.76 -14.66 18.52
N ASP A 28 35.12 -14.90 17.26
CA ASP A 28 35.17 -13.86 16.22
C ASP A 28 34.32 -14.29 15.03
N THR A 29 32.99 -14.11 15.13
CA THR A 29 32.08 -14.28 14.00
C THR A 29 32.04 -13.00 13.18
N ASN A 30 32.44 -13.08 11.91
CA ASN A 30 32.43 -11.95 11.00
C ASN A 30 31.77 -12.35 9.67
N THR A 31 30.88 -11.50 9.17
CA THR A 31 30.28 -11.65 7.84
C THR A 31 30.72 -10.49 6.98
N ILE A 32 31.44 -10.77 5.91
CA ILE A 32 31.90 -9.75 4.96
C ILE A 32 31.16 -9.96 3.64
N VAL A 33 30.43 -8.93 3.20
CA VAL A 33 29.80 -8.87 1.89
C VAL A 33 30.47 -7.80 1.05
N THR A 34 31.07 -8.20 -0.06
CA THR A 34 31.79 -7.28 -0.94
C THR A 34 31.08 -7.17 -2.29
N PHE A 35 30.62 -5.95 -2.63
CA PHE A 35 30.09 -5.63 -3.94
C PHE A 35 31.22 -5.07 -4.80
N LEU A 36 31.74 -5.90 -5.72
CA LEU A 36 32.92 -5.56 -6.53
C LEU A 36 32.61 -4.60 -7.66
N LYS A 37 31.39 -4.68 -8.23
CA LYS A 37 30.96 -3.86 -9.36
C LYS A 37 29.45 -3.82 -9.44
N PRO A 38 28.84 -2.64 -9.58
CA PRO A 38 27.42 -2.50 -9.88
C PRO A 38 27.06 -3.19 -11.20
N LEU A 39 25.82 -3.65 -11.33
CA LEU A 39 25.33 -4.32 -12.52
C LEU A 39 25.06 -3.34 -13.66
N GLU A 40 24.59 -2.14 -13.32
CA GLU A 40 24.19 -1.10 -14.27
C GLU A 40 24.99 0.20 -14.03
N THR A 41 25.12 1.02 -15.07
CA THR A 41 25.86 2.27 -14.99
C THR A 41 25.24 3.27 -14.01
N ASN A 42 23.90 3.27 -13.92
CA ASN A 42 23.15 4.12 -12.98
C ASN A 42 23.46 3.76 -11.52
N ASP A 43 23.64 2.48 -11.22
CA ASP A 43 23.98 2.01 -9.88
C ASP A 43 25.37 2.49 -9.47
N THR A 44 26.29 2.61 -10.41
CA THR A 44 27.65 3.16 -10.17
C THR A 44 27.57 4.60 -9.64
N TYR A 45 26.71 5.43 -10.27
CA TYR A 45 26.53 6.81 -9.83
C TYR A 45 25.90 6.88 -8.45
N TYR A 46 24.90 6.05 -8.17
CA TYR A 46 24.25 5.96 -6.86
C TYR A 46 25.25 5.64 -5.75
N PHE A 47 26.07 4.60 -5.91
CA PHE A 47 27.08 4.23 -4.91
C PHE A 47 28.20 5.28 -4.74
N GLN A 48 28.57 5.99 -5.78
CA GLN A 48 29.55 7.09 -5.69
C GLN A 48 29.02 8.31 -4.96
N THR A 49 27.71 8.52 -4.97
CA THR A 49 27.04 9.66 -4.33
C THR A 49 26.39 9.33 -2.99
N LEU A 50 26.35 8.05 -2.61
CA LEU A 50 25.76 7.59 -1.36
C LEU A 50 26.58 8.11 -0.18
N LYS A 51 25.93 8.91 0.66
CA LYS A 51 26.50 9.40 1.91
C LYS A 51 26.15 8.45 3.05
N ILE A 52 27.08 8.29 4.00
CA ILE A 52 26.89 7.38 5.13
C ILE A 52 25.79 7.83 6.09
N ASP A 53 25.51 9.13 6.18
CA ASP A 53 24.38 9.69 6.93
C ASP A 53 23.03 9.23 6.34
N VAL A 54 22.89 9.27 5.02
CA VAL A 54 21.70 8.76 4.31
C VAL A 54 21.53 7.25 4.51
N LEU A 55 22.64 6.50 4.43
CA LEU A 55 22.62 5.06 4.67
C LEU A 55 22.19 4.73 6.11
N LYS A 56 22.73 5.46 7.09
CA LYS A 56 22.33 5.35 8.50
C LYS A 56 20.83 5.58 8.67
N GLU A 57 20.29 6.67 8.10
CA GLU A 57 18.86 6.98 8.19
C GLU A 57 17.99 5.88 7.57
N GLU A 58 18.35 5.38 6.39
CA GLU A 58 17.57 4.33 5.72
C GLU A 58 17.61 3.01 6.50
N ILE A 59 18.74 2.65 7.11
CA ILE A 59 18.84 1.47 7.98
C ILE A 59 18.00 1.64 9.24
N ILE A 60 18.04 2.81 9.89
CA ILE A 60 17.18 3.08 11.04
C ILE A 60 15.71 2.98 10.65
N LYS A 61 15.29 3.55 9.52
CA LYS A 61 13.90 3.47 9.04
C LYS A 61 13.47 2.03 8.74
N HIS A 62 14.35 1.24 8.14
CA HIS A 62 14.04 -0.15 7.76
C HIS A 62 13.91 -1.06 8.98
N PHE A 63 14.81 -0.93 9.95
CA PHE A 63 14.86 -1.74 11.16
C PHE A 63 14.27 -1.04 12.39
N LEU A 64 13.46 0.01 12.21
CA LEU A 64 12.98 0.84 13.30
C LEU A 64 12.28 0.03 14.39
N SER A 65 11.42 -0.93 14.02
CA SER A 65 10.73 -1.79 14.98
C SER A 65 11.72 -2.61 15.80
N LEU A 66 12.66 -3.28 15.13
CA LEU A 66 13.69 -4.09 15.75
C LEU A 66 14.55 -3.27 16.75
N PHE A 67 14.94 -2.07 16.36
CA PHE A 67 15.73 -1.18 17.22
C PHE A 67 14.93 -0.67 18.41
N CYS A 68 13.64 -0.38 18.25
CA CYS A 68 12.77 -0.01 19.37
C CYS A 68 12.63 -1.17 20.38
N ASP A 69 12.44 -2.39 19.88
CA ASP A 69 12.26 -3.58 20.73
C ASP A 69 13.56 -3.95 21.48
N ASN A 70 14.72 -3.69 20.89
CA ASN A 70 16.03 -3.99 21.46
C ASN A 70 16.78 -2.74 21.96
N ARG A 71 16.09 -1.66 22.25
CA ARG A 71 16.69 -0.36 22.61
C ARG A 71 17.71 -0.45 23.75
N THR A 72 17.46 -1.30 24.75
CA THR A 72 18.39 -1.51 25.88
C THR A 72 19.59 -2.39 25.56
N ASN A 73 19.55 -3.11 24.45
CA ASN A 73 20.60 -4.03 24.00
C ASN A 73 20.89 -3.86 22.51
N LEU A 74 21.03 -2.59 22.09
CA LEU A 74 21.29 -2.25 20.70
C LEU A 74 22.67 -2.79 20.28
N PRO A 75 22.79 -3.50 19.15
CA PRO A 75 24.08 -3.91 18.63
C PRO A 75 24.91 -2.69 18.24
N HIS A 76 26.23 -2.79 18.39
CA HIS A 76 27.14 -1.75 17.88
C HIS A 76 27.12 -1.77 16.35
N ILE A 77 26.65 -0.69 15.73
CA ILE A 77 26.56 -0.54 14.27
C ILE A 77 27.35 0.70 13.89
N GLU A 78 28.33 0.50 13.04
CA GLU A 78 29.21 1.57 12.56
C GLU A 78 29.34 1.52 11.04
N PHE A 79 29.31 2.66 10.42
CA PHE A 79 29.52 2.88 8.99
C PHE A 79 30.85 3.61 8.81
N SER A 80 31.70 3.14 7.91
CA SER A 80 32.92 3.81 7.53
C SER A 80 33.00 3.95 6.02
N CYS A 81 33.33 5.13 5.55
CA CYS A 81 33.55 5.41 4.14
C CYS A 81 35.06 5.49 3.87
N TYR A 82 35.55 4.71 2.91
CA TYR A 82 36.94 4.70 2.49
C TYR A 82 37.06 5.10 1.03
N ILE A 83 37.89 6.10 0.73
CA ILE A 83 38.26 6.49 -0.63
C ILE A 83 39.75 6.25 -0.79
N ASN A 84 40.15 5.44 -1.78
CA ASN A 84 41.54 5.07 -2.02
C ASN A 84 42.27 4.54 -0.76
N GLN A 85 41.57 3.73 0.05
CA GLN A 85 42.06 3.15 1.32
C GLN A 85 42.24 4.16 2.45
N ILE A 86 41.86 5.40 2.28
CA ILE A 86 41.85 6.43 3.33
C ILE A 86 40.43 6.52 3.88
N GLU A 87 40.28 6.45 5.20
CA GLU A 87 39.01 6.66 5.87
C GLU A 87 38.66 8.15 5.78
N GLU A 88 37.56 8.44 5.06
CA GLU A 88 37.07 9.80 4.84
C GLU A 88 36.01 10.19 5.85
N ASP A 89 35.19 9.21 6.29
CA ASP A 89 34.08 9.47 7.20
C ASP A 89 33.73 8.22 8.00
N ARG A 90 33.24 8.42 9.23
CA ARG A 90 32.81 7.37 10.14
C ARG A 90 31.61 7.82 10.96
N LEU A 91 30.56 6.98 11.00
CA LEU A 91 29.32 7.30 11.69
C LEU A 91 28.72 6.05 12.32
N GLY A 92 28.32 6.11 13.59
CA GLY A 92 27.65 5.01 14.29
C GLY A 92 26.15 5.28 14.49
N ILE A 93 25.38 4.23 14.73
CA ILE A 93 24.00 4.35 15.25
C ILE A 93 24.08 4.40 16.77
N GLN A 94 23.56 5.48 17.33
CA GLN A 94 23.44 5.67 18.77
C GLN A 94 21.98 5.50 19.20
N ILE A 95 21.73 5.27 20.48
CA ILE A 95 20.38 5.11 21.01
C ILE A 95 19.50 6.35 20.79
N GLU A 96 20.13 7.52 20.77
CA GLU A 96 19.49 8.82 20.54
C GLU A 96 19.01 9.01 19.10
N ASP A 97 19.58 8.28 18.15
CA ASP A 97 19.19 8.31 16.73
C ASP A 97 17.89 7.55 16.50
N ILE A 98 17.51 6.68 17.45
CA ILE A 98 16.32 5.81 17.32
C ILE A 98 15.15 6.51 18.01
N PRO A 99 14.14 6.96 17.25
CA PRO A 99 12.97 7.58 17.87
C PRO A 99 12.19 6.57 18.72
N GLU A 100 11.66 7.06 19.83
CA GLU A 100 10.72 6.28 20.64
C GLU A 100 9.32 6.37 20.05
N PRO A 101 8.53 5.28 20.11
CA PRO A 101 7.14 5.35 19.74
C PRO A 101 6.38 6.30 20.69
N ASN A 102 5.59 7.21 20.13
CA ASN A 102 4.76 8.11 20.91
C ASN A 102 3.63 7.38 21.62
N LYS A 103 3.13 6.32 21.00
CA LYS A 103 2.11 5.41 21.55
C LYS A 103 2.38 3.99 21.03
N GLU A 104 2.02 3.02 21.87
CA GLU A 104 2.01 1.61 21.52
C GLU A 104 0.69 1.00 22.00
N GLU A 105 0.01 0.23 21.16
CA GLU A 105 -1.28 -0.39 21.45
C GLU A 105 -1.32 -1.80 20.90
N THR A 106 -1.98 -2.69 21.63
CA THR A 106 -2.22 -4.07 21.21
C THR A 106 -3.70 -4.32 21.01
N PHE A 107 -4.07 -5.00 19.95
CA PHE A 107 -5.46 -5.36 19.66
C PHE A 107 -5.51 -6.74 19.00
N SER A 108 -6.69 -7.36 19.04
CA SER A 108 -6.90 -8.69 18.47
C SER A 108 -7.73 -8.61 17.21
N ILE A 109 -7.37 -9.40 16.20
CA ILE A 109 -8.13 -9.57 14.97
C ILE A 109 -8.61 -11.03 14.90
N LEU A 110 -9.88 -11.22 14.61
CA LEU A 110 -10.47 -12.56 14.47
C LEU A 110 -10.07 -13.19 13.13
N TYR A 111 -9.90 -14.50 13.16
CA TYR A 111 -9.76 -15.27 11.92
C TYR A 111 -11.08 -15.32 11.17
N SER A 112 -11.02 -15.36 9.85
CA SER A 112 -12.14 -15.50 8.94
C SER A 112 -12.17 -16.92 8.36
N GLN A 113 -13.37 -17.48 8.22
CA GLN A 113 -13.65 -18.78 7.59
C GLN A 113 -14.88 -18.67 6.69
N LEU A 114 -15.11 -19.66 5.83
CA LEU A 114 -16.34 -19.76 5.07
C LEU A 114 -17.38 -20.57 5.83
N ASP A 115 -18.63 -20.10 5.86
CA ASP A 115 -19.78 -20.86 6.35
C ASP A 115 -20.29 -21.85 5.28
N GLU A 116 -21.29 -22.64 5.64
CA GLU A 116 -21.94 -23.62 4.73
C GLU A 116 -22.55 -22.98 3.45
N ASN A 117 -22.73 -21.66 3.44
CA ASN A 117 -23.28 -20.89 2.32
C ASN A 117 -22.20 -20.10 1.56
N ASN A 118 -20.90 -20.42 1.73
CA ASN A 118 -19.77 -19.70 1.16
C ASN A 118 -19.72 -18.20 1.54
N LYS A 119 -20.25 -17.85 2.71
CA LYS A 119 -20.11 -16.51 3.27
C LYS A 119 -18.93 -16.47 4.23
N ILE A 120 -18.15 -15.39 4.16
CA ILE A 120 -17.08 -15.12 5.10
C ILE A 120 -17.72 -14.76 6.44
N VAL A 121 -17.34 -15.50 7.49
CA VAL A 121 -17.74 -15.29 8.88
C VAL A 121 -16.49 -15.31 9.76
N HIS A 122 -16.53 -14.57 10.86
CA HIS A 122 -15.42 -14.62 11.82
C HIS A 122 -15.51 -15.89 12.67
N SER A 123 -14.35 -16.50 12.91
CA SER A 123 -14.21 -17.60 13.85
C SER A 123 -14.07 -17.08 15.29
N THR A 124 -13.92 -18.00 16.24
CA THR A 124 -13.62 -17.68 17.65
C THR A 124 -12.14 -17.46 17.89
N ASN A 125 -11.29 -17.83 16.95
CA ASN A 125 -9.84 -17.68 17.04
C ASN A 125 -9.44 -16.23 16.70
N SER A 126 -8.42 -15.74 17.39
CA SER A 126 -7.90 -14.39 17.16
C SER A 126 -6.38 -14.38 17.26
N GLU A 127 -5.78 -13.40 16.62
CA GLU A 127 -4.35 -13.11 16.67
C GLU A 127 -4.13 -11.71 17.25
N VAL A 128 -3.05 -11.55 18.02
CA VAL A 128 -2.69 -10.27 18.62
C VAL A 128 -1.76 -9.50 17.68
N PHE A 129 -2.10 -8.25 17.45
CA PHE A 129 -1.31 -7.29 16.68
C PHE A 129 -0.82 -6.18 17.58
N THR A 130 0.41 -5.73 17.36
CA THR A 130 1.03 -4.60 18.06
C THR A 130 1.22 -3.44 17.08
N LEU A 131 0.67 -2.28 17.43
CA LEU A 131 0.78 -1.04 16.67
C LEU A 131 1.69 -0.06 17.42
N LYS A 132 2.81 0.32 16.81
CA LYS A 132 3.69 1.40 17.29
C LYS A 132 3.46 2.64 16.44
N ALA A 133 3.21 3.76 17.08
CA ALA A 133 2.92 5.04 16.43
C ALA A 133 4.03 6.05 16.68
N PHE A 134 4.49 6.69 15.61
CA PHE A 134 5.49 7.75 15.63
C PHE A 134 4.88 9.01 15.03
N VAL A 135 4.94 10.11 15.79
CA VAL A 135 4.45 11.42 15.38
C VAL A 135 5.63 12.36 15.27
N GLN A 136 5.87 12.88 14.08
CA GLN A 136 7.01 13.75 13.81
C GLN A 136 6.60 15.00 13.03
N PRO A 137 7.38 16.10 13.13
CA PRO A 137 7.21 17.25 12.26
C PRO A 137 7.23 16.82 10.77
N GLU A 138 6.44 17.47 9.93
CA GLU A 138 6.35 17.15 8.50
C GLU A 138 7.68 17.29 7.75
N ALA A 139 8.62 18.09 8.28
CA ALA A 139 9.97 18.21 7.75
C ALA A 139 10.79 16.91 7.91
N ASN A 140 10.51 16.13 8.95
CA ASN A 140 11.27 14.92 9.31
C ASN A 140 10.62 13.64 8.76
N LEU A 141 9.31 13.65 8.54
CA LEU A 141 8.56 12.52 8.03
C LEU A 141 7.96 12.86 6.66
N LYS A 142 8.39 12.15 5.61
CA LYS A 142 8.00 12.43 4.22
C LYS A 142 6.52 12.17 3.94
N GLU A 143 5.93 11.19 4.63
CA GLU A 143 4.56 10.76 4.39
C GLU A 143 3.93 10.06 5.59
N ASN A 144 2.59 10.11 5.65
CA ASN A 144 1.81 9.28 6.56
C ASN A 144 1.69 7.87 5.98
N ALA A 145 1.96 6.86 6.78
CA ALA A 145 1.87 5.48 6.32
C ALA A 145 1.66 4.49 7.47
N ILE A 146 1.08 3.33 7.16
CA ILE A 146 1.08 2.14 8.00
C ILE A 146 1.97 1.12 7.29
N TYR A 147 3.06 0.72 7.92
CA TYR A 147 3.91 -0.36 7.44
C TYR A 147 3.72 -1.63 8.24
N LEU A 148 3.60 -2.73 7.53
CA LEU A 148 3.69 -4.06 8.12
C LEU A 148 5.15 -4.35 8.43
N VAL A 149 5.37 -4.89 9.62
CA VAL A 149 6.70 -5.28 10.10
C VAL A 149 6.74 -6.78 10.23
N SER A 150 7.69 -7.41 9.57
CA SER A 150 7.96 -8.84 9.69
C SER A 150 9.37 -9.05 10.21
N LYS A 151 9.50 -9.87 11.25
CA LYS A 151 10.80 -10.23 11.87
C LYS A 151 11.64 -9.00 12.22
N GLY A 152 10.98 -7.89 12.58
CA GLY A 152 11.61 -6.62 12.92
C GLY A 152 11.96 -5.71 11.75
N GLU A 153 11.80 -6.17 10.51
CA GLU A 153 12.07 -5.41 9.30
C GLU A 153 10.78 -4.80 8.73
N ARG A 154 10.86 -3.56 8.25
CA ARG A 154 9.77 -2.92 7.54
C ARG A 154 9.58 -3.58 6.17
N ALA A 155 8.39 -4.11 5.93
CA ALA A 155 8.03 -4.80 4.71
C ALA A 155 7.09 -3.96 3.83
N SER A 156 5.88 -4.43 3.57
CA SER A 156 4.89 -3.75 2.76
C SER A 156 4.07 -2.72 3.55
N SER A 157 3.36 -1.85 2.86
CA SER A 157 2.44 -0.88 3.48
C SER A 157 0.99 -1.29 3.24
N ILE A 158 0.14 -0.96 4.20
CA ILE A 158 -1.32 -1.01 4.07
C ILE A 158 -1.90 0.40 4.06
N LYS A 159 -3.15 0.49 3.63
CA LYS A 159 -3.81 1.78 3.46
C LYS A 159 -4.15 2.43 4.79
N LEU A 160 -3.78 3.69 4.94
CA LEU A 160 -4.27 4.57 6.00
C LEU A 160 -5.51 5.31 5.47
N ASP A 161 -6.70 4.98 6.01
CA ASP A 161 -7.96 5.45 5.45
C ASP A 161 -8.30 6.88 5.82
N ASN A 162 -7.84 7.33 6.98
CA ASN A 162 -8.29 8.56 7.61
C ASN A 162 -7.34 9.74 7.43
N LEU A 163 -6.20 9.55 6.79
CA LEU A 163 -5.22 10.61 6.56
C LEU A 163 -4.47 10.34 5.26
N ALA A 164 -4.47 11.28 4.35
CA ALA A 164 -3.75 11.13 3.09
C ALA A 164 -2.22 11.15 3.32
N SER A 165 -1.48 10.45 2.44
CA SER A 165 -0.03 10.25 2.59
C SER A 165 0.77 11.55 2.77
N LYS A 166 0.35 12.64 2.11
CA LYS A 166 1.07 13.94 2.14
C LYS A 166 0.44 14.99 3.06
N ASP A 167 -0.69 14.67 3.68
CA ASP A 167 -1.34 15.60 4.61
C ASP A 167 -0.56 15.74 5.91
N SER A 168 -0.78 16.86 6.60
CA SER A 168 -0.28 17.08 7.95
C SER A 168 -1.40 17.60 8.85
N ILE A 169 -1.38 17.21 10.12
CA ILE A 169 -2.27 17.74 11.14
C ILE A 169 -1.41 18.57 12.09
N ALA A 170 -1.70 19.88 12.18
CA ALA A 170 -0.90 20.82 12.97
C ALA A 170 0.61 20.73 12.69
N GLY A 171 1.01 20.56 11.41
CA GLY A 171 2.40 20.47 10.97
C GLY A 171 3.09 19.15 11.32
N LYS A 172 2.33 18.11 11.67
CA LYS A 172 2.84 16.78 12.03
C LYS A 172 2.34 15.73 11.07
N ARG A 173 3.16 14.68 10.87
CA ARG A 173 2.83 13.46 10.14
C ARG A 173 2.98 12.24 11.04
N TYR A 174 2.36 11.15 10.62
CA TYR A 174 2.17 9.94 11.42
C TYR A 174 2.72 8.73 10.69
N LEU A 175 3.59 7.99 11.37
CA LEU A 175 4.09 6.71 10.91
C LEU A 175 3.62 5.62 11.88
N PHE A 176 3.02 4.57 11.33
CA PHE A 176 2.55 3.43 12.08
C PHE A 176 3.29 2.18 11.66
N LEU A 177 3.76 1.41 12.62
CA LEU A 177 4.37 0.11 12.41
C LEU A 177 3.48 -0.95 13.05
N LEU A 178 3.00 -1.89 12.23
CA LEU A 178 2.12 -2.98 12.65
C LEU A 178 2.87 -4.30 12.57
N SER A 179 2.97 -5.01 13.69
CA SER A 179 3.62 -6.31 13.81
C SER A 179 2.72 -7.35 14.45
N SER A 180 2.92 -8.63 14.10
CA SER A 180 2.30 -9.79 14.74
C SER A 180 3.02 -11.06 14.33
N THR A 181 2.85 -12.15 15.09
CA THR A 181 3.33 -13.48 14.67
C THR A 181 2.64 -13.96 13.40
N TYR A 182 1.40 -13.54 13.16
CA TYR A 182 0.69 -13.82 11.90
C TYR A 182 1.41 -13.20 10.70
N ILE A 183 1.81 -11.93 10.78
CA ILE A 183 2.58 -11.25 9.73
C ILE A 183 3.91 -11.97 9.48
N ASP A 184 4.62 -12.34 10.55
CA ASP A 184 5.91 -13.04 10.47
C ASP A 184 5.80 -14.40 9.74
N ASN A 185 4.69 -15.10 9.96
CA ASN A 185 4.41 -16.39 9.34
C ASN A 185 3.95 -16.27 7.87
N LYS A 186 3.42 -15.12 7.46
CA LYS A 186 3.01 -14.85 6.08
C LYS A 186 4.13 -14.24 5.22
N ASP A 187 5.28 -13.95 5.82
CA ASP A 187 6.47 -13.47 5.12
C ASP A 187 7.24 -14.65 4.53
N ARG A 188 7.38 -14.67 3.22
CA ARG A 188 8.11 -15.70 2.48
C ARG A 188 9.62 -15.47 2.52
N ASP A 189 10.36 -16.48 2.02
CA ASP A 189 11.84 -16.48 1.95
C ASP A 189 12.45 -15.32 1.15
N ASP A 190 11.66 -14.65 0.29
CA ASP A 190 12.07 -13.46 -0.49
C ASP A 190 11.93 -12.14 0.29
N ARG A 191 11.79 -12.22 1.59
CA ARG A 191 11.71 -11.14 2.60
C ARG A 191 10.98 -9.87 2.16
N GLY A 192 10.02 -9.46 2.96
CA GLY A 192 9.24 -8.24 2.71
C GLY A 192 8.05 -8.42 1.77
N ASN A 193 7.85 -9.61 1.21
CA ASN A 193 6.68 -9.96 0.42
C ASN A 193 5.66 -10.73 1.27
N ILE A 194 4.90 -9.99 2.05
CA ILE A 194 3.91 -10.55 2.96
C ILE A 194 2.67 -10.96 2.16
N GLN A 195 2.33 -12.25 2.22
CA GLN A 195 1.18 -12.80 1.50
C GLN A 195 -0.10 -12.72 2.33
N LEU A 196 -0.69 -11.53 2.37
CA LEU A 196 -2.03 -11.34 2.89
C LEU A 196 -3.06 -11.61 1.81
N ILE A 197 -4.11 -12.31 2.18
CA ILE A 197 -5.18 -12.73 1.27
C ILE A 197 -6.33 -11.73 1.36
N THR A 198 -6.85 -11.30 0.21
CA THR A 198 -8.07 -10.48 0.16
C THR A 198 -9.31 -11.34 0.29
N SER A 199 -10.44 -10.76 0.70
CA SER A 199 -11.73 -11.45 0.76
C SER A 199 -12.12 -12.10 -0.57
N LYS A 200 -11.73 -11.49 -1.69
CA LYS A 200 -12.00 -12.01 -3.03
C LYS A 200 -11.15 -13.25 -3.32
N ASP A 201 -9.86 -13.19 -3.02
CA ASP A 201 -8.92 -14.29 -3.28
C ASP A 201 -9.21 -15.46 -2.34
N PHE A 202 -9.60 -15.17 -1.09
CA PHE A 202 -9.98 -16.18 -0.12
C PHE A 202 -11.16 -17.02 -0.60
N ARG A 203 -12.23 -16.38 -1.09
CA ARG A 203 -13.38 -17.11 -1.66
C ARG A 203 -12.96 -17.97 -2.87
N ALA A 204 -12.11 -17.45 -3.73
CA ALA A 204 -11.66 -18.17 -4.92
C ALA A 204 -10.77 -19.38 -4.60
N GLN A 205 -9.97 -19.31 -3.53
CA GLN A 205 -9.09 -20.41 -3.11
C GLN A 205 -9.83 -21.52 -2.37
N GLU A 206 -10.84 -21.15 -1.57
CA GLU A 206 -11.60 -22.08 -0.74
C GLU A 206 -12.81 -22.70 -1.48
N GLU A 207 -13.13 -22.24 -2.68
CA GLU A 207 -14.21 -22.78 -3.49
C GLU A 207 -13.91 -24.23 -3.90
N GLY A 208 -14.60 -25.18 -3.24
CA GLY A 208 -14.42 -26.60 -3.47
C GLY A 208 -13.46 -27.33 -2.55
N THR A 209 -12.88 -26.66 -1.53
CA THR A 209 -12.06 -27.33 -0.51
C THR A 209 -12.96 -28.00 0.54
N LEU A 210 -12.58 -29.23 0.92
CA LEU A 210 -13.31 -30.00 1.95
C LEU A 210 -13.04 -29.51 3.39
N PHE A 211 -11.94 -28.79 3.59
CA PHE A 211 -11.52 -28.25 4.88
C PHE A 211 -10.99 -26.83 4.66
N PRO A 212 -11.89 -25.80 4.71
CA PRO A 212 -11.48 -24.41 4.58
C PRO A 212 -10.53 -24.04 5.73
N GLU A 213 -9.40 -23.44 5.39
CA GLU A 213 -8.44 -22.94 6.36
C GLU A 213 -8.90 -21.58 6.90
N GLU A 214 -8.75 -21.41 8.22
CA GLU A 214 -8.97 -20.10 8.84
C GLU A 214 -7.81 -19.15 8.49
N THR A 215 -8.14 -17.91 8.11
CA THR A 215 -7.14 -16.90 7.80
C THR A 215 -7.58 -15.52 8.30
N ILE A 216 -6.64 -14.58 8.45
CA ILE A 216 -6.97 -13.17 8.68
C ILE A 216 -6.86 -12.46 7.34
N LEU A 217 -7.93 -11.76 6.96
CA LEU A 217 -8.01 -11.07 5.68
C LEU A 217 -7.31 -9.72 5.73
N LEU A 218 -6.79 -9.28 4.60
CA LEU A 218 -6.17 -7.96 4.47
C LEU A 218 -7.12 -6.83 4.86
N GLU A 219 -8.39 -6.96 4.50
CA GLU A 219 -9.43 -5.99 4.82
C GLU A 219 -9.66 -5.89 6.33
N ASP A 220 -9.69 -7.03 7.06
CA ASP A 220 -9.86 -7.05 8.52
C ASP A 220 -8.65 -6.40 9.22
N ILE A 221 -7.42 -6.67 8.74
CA ILE A 221 -6.21 -6.02 9.25
C ILE A 221 -6.28 -4.50 9.02
N GLN A 222 -6.69 -4.06 7.83
CA GLN A 222 -6.84 -2.65 7.50
C GLN A 222 -7.88 -1.97 8.38
N GLU A 223 -9.07 -2.56 8.51
CA GLU A 223 -10.19 -1.99 9.25
C GLU A 223 -9.87 -1.84 10.74
N GLU A 224 -9.44 -2.91 11.41
CA GLU A 224 -9.13 -2.86 12.84
C GLU A 224 -7.90 -2.00 13.15
N THR A 225 -6.90 -1.95 12.26
CA THR A 225 -5.76 -1.04 12.42
C THR A 225 -6.20 0.42 12.31
N ASN A 226 -6.97 0.78 11.29
CA ASN A 226 -7.46 2.15 11.12
C ASN A 226 -8.39 2.59 12.26
N LYS A 227 -9.23 1.70 12.77
CA LYS A 227 -10.07 1.93 13.95
C LYS A 227 -9.24 2.16 15.20
N THR A 228 -8.20 1.37 15.43
CA THR A 228 -7.26 1.54 16.55
C THR A 228 -6.52 2.88 16.44
N ILE A 229 -6.06 3.26 15.25
CA ILE A 229 -5.45 4.58 14.99
C ILE A 229 -6.41 5.71 15.31
N GLY A 230 -7.68 5.64 14.88
CA GLY A 230 -8.70 6.63 15.19
C GLY A 230 -8.95 6.77 16.70
N ASN A 231 -8.95 5.66 17.45
CA ASN A 231 -9.08 5.67 18.89
C ASN A 231 -7.88 6.31 19.59
N LEU A 232 -6.66 6.05 19.09
CA LEU A 232 -5.41 6.59 19.65
C LEU A 232 -5.24 8.09 19.35
N TYR A 233 -5.65 8.52 18.15
CA TYR A 233 -5.45 9.88 17.64
C TYR A 233 -6.77 10.45 17.14
N LYS A 234 -7.56 10.99 18.07
CA LYS A 234 -8.87 11.58 17.77
C LYS A 234 -8.80 12.73 16.78
N GLU A 235 -7.68 13.47 16.78
CA GLU A 235 -7.43 14.53 15.81
C GLU A 235 -7.42 14.01 14.34
N ILE A 236 -7.00 12.77 14.10
CA ILE A 236 -7.08 12.14 12.78
C ILE A 236 -8.55 11.85 12.44
N GLU A 237 -9.31 11.34 13.40
CA GLU A 237 -10.72 11.01 13.20
C GLU A 237 -11.56 12.29 13.00
N GLU A 238 -11.35 13.32 13.81
CA GLU A 238 -12.05 14.61 13.71
C GLU A 238 -11.78 15.29 12.36
N THR A 239 -10.52 15.38 11.96
CA THR A 239 -10.14 15.95 10.66
C THR A 239 -10.77 15.19 9.50
N THR A 240 -10.86 13.88 9.60
CA THR A 240 -11.53 13.03 8.62
C THR A 240 -13.03 13.25 8.60
N PHE A 241 -13.65 13.39 9.77
CA PHE A 241 -15.08 13.64 9.90
C PHE A 241 -15.47 14.96 9.23
N ASP A 242 -14.72 16.03 9.49
CA ASP A 242 -14.99 17.34 8.90
C ASP A 242 -14.82 17.31 7.38
N THR A 243 -13.80 16.67 6.87
CA THR A 243 -13.59 16.51 5.43
C THR A 243 -14.70 15.67 4.78
N ARG A 244 -15.12 14.60 5.42
CA ARG A 244 -16.24 13.76 4.92
C ARG A 244 -17.55 14.54 4.91
N LYS A 245 -17.85 15.26 5.98
CA LYS A 245 -19.04 16.09 6.07
C LYS A 245 -19.08 17.16 4.99
N ASN A 246 -17.97 17.87 4.81
CA ASN A 246 -17.85 18.89 3.75
C ASN A 246 -18.07 18.27 2.36
N LEU A 247 -17.46 17.10 2.08
CA LEU A 247 -17.62 16.39 0.83
C LEU A 247 -19.08 15.95 0.59
N ASP A 248 -19.76 15.45 1.62
CA ASP A 248 -21.16 15.05 1.55
C ASP A 248 -22.08 16.27 1.33
N ASP A 249 -21.75 17.41 1.92
CA ASP A 249 -22.48 18.67 1.73
C ASP A 249 -22.27 19.23 0.31
N LEU A 250 -21.03 19.22 -0.20
CA LEU A 250 -20.72 19.56 -1.59
C LEU A 250 -21.42 18.62 -2.57
N GLN A 251 -21.42 17.32 -2.28
CA GLN A 251 -22.12 16.34 -3.11
C GLN A 251 -23.62 16.63 -3.21
N LYS A 252 -24.27 16.95 -2.11
CA LYS A 252 -25.70 17.32 -2.09
C LYS A 252 -25.96 18.66 -2.76
N MET A 253 -25.11 19.66 -2.48
CA MET A 253 -25.27 21.01 -3.02
C MET A 253 -25.09 21.04 -4.55
N PHE A 254 -24.06 20.38 -5.06
CA PHE A 254 -23.72 20.37 -6.48
C PHE A 254 -24.20 19.12 -7.22
N LEU A 255 -24.90 18.21 -6.54
CA LEU A 255 -25.44 16.94 -7.06
C LEU A 255 -24.33 16.14 -7.82
N LEU A 256 -23.18 16.05 -7.17
CA LEU A 256 -22.03 15.36 -7.73
C LEU A 256 -22.31 13.86 -7.88
N ASN A 257 -21.69 13.21 -8.86
CA ASN A 257 -21.85 11.78 -9.09
C ASN A 257 -21.34 10.98 -7.88
N PRO A 258 -22.19 10.18 -7.20
CA PRO A 258 -21.79 9.41 -6.02
C PRO A 258 -20.62 8.46 -6.28
N ASN A 259 -20.54 7.85 -7.47
CA ASN A 259 -19.47 6.92 -7.82
C ASN A 259 -18.13 7.64 -7.97
N THR A 260 -18.13 8.82 -8.59
CA THR A 260 -16.93 9.66 -8.72
C THR A 260 -16.46 10.15 -7.37
N VAL A 261 -17.39 10.62 -6.53
CA VAL A 261 -17.09 11.06 -5.16
C VAL A 261 -16.47 9.91 -4.34
N ALA A 262 -17.05 8.70 -4.41
CA ALA A 262 -16.52 7.53 -3.71
C ALA A 262 -15.11 7.17 -4.18
N THR A 263 -14.84 7.23 -5.48
CA THR A 263 -13.52 6.94 -6.06
C THR A 263 -12.46 7.95 -5.66
N LEU A 264 -12.84 9.21 -5.52
CA LEU A 264 -11.93 10.31 -5.19
C LEU A 264 -11.78 10.57 -3.70
N ARG A 265 -12.63 9.98 -2.85
CA ARG A 265 -12.65 10.21 -1.40
C ARG A 265 -11.26 10.10 -0.75
N ASN A 266 -10.44 9.18 -1.23
CA ASN A 266 -9.08 8.95 -0.74
C ASN A 266 -8.00 9.83 -1.43
N LYS A 267 -8.38 10.60 -2.46
CA LYS A 267 -7.49 11.53 -3.17
C LYS A 267 -7.74 12.98 -2.79
N ILE A 268 -8.80 13.25 -2.05
CA ILE A 268 -9.13 14.55 -1.48
C ILE A 268 -8.33 14.71 -0.20
N LYS A 269 -7.55 15.76 -0.12
CA LYS A 269 -6.74 16.11 1.06
C LYS A 269 -7.57 16.90 2.04
N ASN A 270 -7.23 16.82 3.32
CA ASN A 270 -7.86 17.61 4.38
C ASN A 270 -7.60 19.12 4.20
N THR A 271 -6.56 19.48 3.46
CA THR A 271 -6.16 20.86 3.15
C THR A 271 -6.77 21.39 1.85
N ASP A 272 -7.48 20.56 1.07
CA ASP A 272 -8.08 20.99 -0.17
C ASP A 272 -9.24 21.96 0.12
N THR A 273 -9.27 23.07 -0.59
CA THR A 273 -10.41 24.00 -0.58
C THR A 273 -11.59 23.38 -1.34
N ASP A 274 -12.80 23.89 -1.10
CA ASP A 274 -14.02 23.46 -1.82
C ASP A 274 -13.86 23.55 -3.34
N GLU A 275 -13.19 24.60 -3.82
CA GLU A 275 -12.88 24.78 -5.24
C GLU A 275 -11.96 23.67 -5.78
N GLU A 276 -10.93 23.32 -5.02
CA GLU A 276 -10.00 22.25 -5.40
C GLU A 276 -10.68 20.88 -5.38
N ILE A 277 -11.54 20.64 -4.39
CA ILE A 277 -12.35 19.42 -4.31
C ILE A 277 -13.26 19.30 -5.54
N LEU A 278 -14.02 20.36 -5.84
CA LEU A 278 -14.91 20.39 -7.00
C LEU A 278 -14.15 20.21 -8.31
N LYS A 279 -12.99 20.86 -8.47
CA LYS A 279 -12.13 20.71 -9.65
C LYS A 279 -11.68 19.25 -9.83
N LYS A 280 -11.23 18.57 -8.78
CA LYS A 280 -10.83 17.15 -8.83
C LYS A 280 -12.00 16.26 -9.22
N ILE A 281 -13.19 16.52 -8.68
CA ILE A 281 -14.40 15.73 -8.99
C ILE A 281 -14.81 15.92 -10.44
N TYR A 282 -14.91 17.18 -10.93
CA TYR A 282 -15.28 17.45 -12.32
C TYR A 282 -14.26 16.91 -13.32
N GLN A 283 -12.98 16.95 -12.98
CA GLN A 283 -11.93 16.35 -13.80
C GLN A 283 -12.12 14.82 -13.92
N SER A 284 -12.37 14.14 -12.80
CA SER A 284 -12.60 12.71 -12.79
C SER A 284 -13.91 12.32 -13.50
N ASP A 285 -14.98 13.10 -13.33
CA ASP A 285 -16.24 12.90 -14.08
C ASP A 285 -16.03 13.01 -15.59
N ALA A 286 -15.24 14.01 -16.02
CA ALA A 286 -14.89 14.17 -17.44
C ALA A 286 -14.09 12.98 -17.99
N GLU A 287 -13.14 12.44 -17.21
CA GLU A 287 -12.37 11.24 -17.59
C GLU A 287 -13.23 9.99 -17.67
N ILE A 288 -14.15 9.81 -16.72
CA ILE A 288 -15.11 8.70 -16.72
C ILE A 288 -15.99 8.78 -17.95
N LYS A 289 -16.56 9.97 -18.21
CA LYS A 289 -17.40 10.21 -19.37
C LYS A 289 -16.67 9.96 -20.69
N ALA A 290 -15.43 10.41 -20.81
CA ALA A 290 -14.61 10.18 -22.00
C ALA A 290 -14.37 8.67 -22.25
N LYS A 291 -14.19 7.88 -21.18
CA LYS A 291 -14.06 6.42 -21.27
C LYS A 291 -15.36 5.76 -21.69
N GLU A 292 -16.49 6.19 -21.14
CA GLU A 292 -17.82 5.70 -21.51
C GLU A 292 -18.14 6.02 -22.97
N ASP A 293 -17.86 7.24 -23.43
CA ASP A 293 -18.04 7.66 -24.82
C ASP A 293 -17.16 6.84 -25.78
N ALA A 294 -15.93 6.53 -25.36
CA ALA A 294 -15.04 5.66 -26.13
C ALA A 294 -15.56 4.21 -26.20
N GLN A 295 -16.16 3.69 -25.12
CA GLN A 295 -16.80 2.37 -25.12
C GLN A 295 -18.00 2.32 -26.06
N ILE A 296 -18.86 3.36 -26.04
CA ILE A 296 -20.00 3.48 -26.96
C ILE A 296 -19.52 3.52 -28.41
N LYS A 297 -18.49 4.30 -28.69
CA LYS A 297 -17.88 4.34 -30.03
C LYS A 297 -17.39 2.95 -30.45
N GLN A 298 -16.74 2.22 -29.56
CA GLN A 298 -16.26 0.87 -29.86
C GLN A 298 -17.42 -0.10 -30.10
N GLN A 299 -18.50 -0.05 -29.31
CA GLN A 299 -19.70 -0.85 -29.51
C GLN A 299 -20.35 -0.57 -30.86
N LEU A 300 -20.42 0.69 -31.29
CA LEU A 300 -20.93 1.06 -32.60
C LEU A 300 -20.07 0.49 -33.74
N ILE A 301 -18.73 0.58 -33.62
CA ILE A 301 -17.80 -0.01 -34.58
C ILE A 301 -17.99 -1.53 -34.65
N ASP A 302 -18.12 -2.17 -33.49
CA ASP A 302 -18.34 -3.62 -33.41
C ASP A 302 -19.66 -4.05 -34.11
N ILE A 303 -20.74 -3.29 -33.94
CA ILE A 303 -22.00 -3.51 -34.62
C ILE A 303 -21.83 -3.33 -36.15
N GLN A 304 -21.16 -2.26 -36.57
CA GLN A 304 -20.93 -1.96 -37.99
C GLN A 304 -20.01 -2.98 -38.67
N SER A 305 -19.13 -3.64 -37.91
CA SER A 305 -18.19 -4.63 -38.43
C SER A 305 -18.81 -6.02 -38.66
N LEU A 306 -20.04 -6.25 -38.17
CA LEU A 306 -20.74 -7.53 -38.39
C LEU A 306 -21.03 -7.75 -39.85
N LEU A 307 -20.62 -8.91 -40.36
CA LEU A 307 -20.85 -9.28 -41.77
C LEU A 307 -22.21 -10.02 -41.93
N PRO A 308 -23.09 -9.55 -42.79
CA PRO A 308 -24.36 -10.22 -43.04
C PRO A 308 -24.26 -11.66 -43.53
N THR A 309 -23.06 -12.05 -43.99
CA THR A 309 -22.77 -13.40 -44.48
C THR A 309 -22.45 -14.39 -43.36
N ASP A 310 -22.28 -13.93 -42.10
CA ASP A 310 -22.03 -14.79 -40.95
C ASP A 310 -23.32 -15.60 -40.61
N PRO A 311 -23.24 -16.92 -40.43
CA PRO A 311 -24.41 -17.75 -40.04
C PRO A 311 -25.09 -17.28 -38.77
N ASN A 312 -24.34 -16.69 -37.84
CA ASN A 312 -24.83 -16.20 -36.55
C ASN A 312 -25.14 -14.69 -36.52
N TYR A 313 -25.11 -14.01 -37.67
CA TYR A 313 -25.26 -12.56 -37.79
C TYR A 313 -26.43 -12.00 -37.01
N HIS A 314 -27.63 -12.59 -37.14
CA HIS A 314 -28.83 -12.11 -36.48
C HIS A 314 -28.76 -12.22 -34.96
N GLN A 315 -28.12 -13.26 -34.44
CA GLN A 315 -27.97 -13.46 -33.00
C GLN A 315 -26.92 -12.47 -32.45
N LEU A 316 -25.76 -12.35 -33.07
CA LEU A 316 -24.70 -11.43 -32.70
C LEU A 316 -25.17 -9.97 -32.77
N LEU A 317 -25.90 -9.62 -33.82
CA LEU A 317 -26.48 -8.28 -33.96
C LEU A 317 -27.44 -7.96 -32.81
N LYS A 318 -28.35 -8.91 -32.49
CA LYS A 318 -29.29 -8.74 -31.40
C LYS A 318 -28.63 -8.58 -30.05
N GLU A 319 -27.61 -9.38 -29.75
CA GLU A 319 -26.82 -9.28 -28.50
C GLU A 319 -26.11 -7.92 -28.42
N LYS A 320 -25.35 -7.53 -29.43
CA LYS A 320 -24.60 -6.26 -29.44
C LYS A 320 -25.51 -5.02 -29.41
N VAL A 321 -26.67 -5.06 -30.09
CA VAL A 321 -27.62 -3.97 -30.04
C VAL A 321 -28.32 -3.89 -28.67
N ASN A 322 -28.59 -5.00 -28.02
CA ASN A 322 -29.12 -5.02 -26.67
C ASN A 322 -28.14 -4.40 -25.67
N ASP A 323 -26.86 -4.77 -25.73
CA ASP A 323 -25.81 -4.21 -24.88
C ASP A 323 -25.67 -2.69 -25.08
N PHE A 324 -25.69 -2.24 -26.33
CA PHE A 324 -25.67 -0.82 -26.69
C PHE A 324 -26.90 -0.06 -26.15
N VAL A 325 -28.08 -0.59 -26.34
CA VAL A 325 -29.36 0.02 -25.87
C VAL A 325 -29.42 0.08 -24.35
N MET A 326 -28.79 -0.89 -23.63
CA MET A 326 -28.75 -0.88 -22.17
C MET A 326 -27.74 0.16 -21.63
N THR A 327 -26.72 0.49 -22.39
CA THR A 327 -25.69 1.47 -21.98
C THR A 327 -26.20 2.92 -22.07
N ILE A 328 -26.97 3.27 -23.10
CA ILE A 328 -27.46 4.63 -23.38
C ILE A 328 -28.40 5.19 -22.28
N PRO A 329 -29.38 4.44 -21.72
CA PRO A 329 -30.31 4.99 -20.72
C PRO A 329 -29.64 5.40 -19.41
N LEU A 330 -28.56 4.75 -19.00
CA LEU A 330 -27.81 5.10 -17.80
C LEU A 330 -27.15 6.47 -17.92
N GLN A 331 -26.54 6.77 -19.07
CA GLN A 331 -25.93 8.08 -19.35
C GLN A 331 -26.98 9.20 -19.44
N ASN A 332 -28.11 8.95 -20.09
CA ASN A 332 -29.20 9.93 -20.20
C ASN A 332 -29.82 10.24 -18.83
N ARG A 333 -29.93 9.26 -17.94
CA ARG A 333 -30.41 9.50 -16.55
C ARG A 333 -29.46 10.38 -15.77
N THR A 334 -28.15 10.15 -15.87
CA THR A 334 -27.14 10.97 -15.18
C THR A 334 -27.13 12.40 -15.72
N ALA A 335 -27.14 12.58 -17.03
CA ALA A 335 -27.19 13.90 -17.67
C ALA A 335 -28.49 14.67 -17.35
N LEU A 336 -29.63 13.98 -17.33
CA LEU A 336 -30.91 14.57 -16.95
C LEU A 336 -30.96 14.94 -15.48
N SER A 337 -30.41 14.14 -14.60
CA SER A 337 -30.32 14.41 -13.17
C SER A 337 -29.44 15.65 -12.92
N GLN A 338 -28.29 15.76 -13.58
CA GLN A 338 -27.41 16.93 -13.52
C GLN A 338 -28.09 18.19 -14.07
N TYR A 339 -28.80 18.08 -15.18
CA TYR A 339 -29.56 19.20 -15.75
C TYR A 339 -30.65 19.72 -14.80
N ILE A 340 -31.44 18.81 -14.22
CA ILE A 340 -32.50 19.15 -13.25
C ILE A 340 -31.88 19.79 -12.01
N ALA A 341 -30.76 19.30 -11.58
CA ALA A 341 -30.01 19.81 -10.44
C ALA A 341 -29.51 21.23 -10.65
N HIS A 342 -28.83 21.49 -11.77
CA HIS A 342 -28.37 22.84 -12.11
C HIS A 342 -29.55 23.82 -12.21
N ARG A 343 -30.69 23.39 -12.68
CA ARG A 343 -31.88 24.25 -12.78
C ARG A 343 -32.52 24.57 -11.42
N LYS A 344 -32.43 23.66 -10.44
CA LYS A 344 -32.89 23.88 -9.05
C LYS A 344 -31.97 24.85 -8.27
N LEU A 345 -30.70 24.97 -8.67
CA LEU A 345 -29.75 25.90 -8.06
C LEU A 345 -29.92 27.35 -8.59
N VAL A 346 -30.61 27.52 -9.72
CA VAL A 346 -30.83 28.81 -10.37
C VAL A 346 -32.20 29.41 -10.01
N LEU A 347 -33.11 28.61 -9.49
CA LEU A 347 -34.44 29.01 -8.99
C LEU A 347 -34.46 29.05 -7.46
#